data_d8922a453ff572b2eaf9bb7d07d806bb
#
_entry.id   d8922a453ff572b2eaf9bb7d07d806bb
#
_cell.length_a   1.000
_cell.length_b   1.000
_cell.length_c   1.000
_cell.angle_alpha   90.00
_cell.angle_beta   90.00
_cell.angle_gamma   90.00
#
_symmetry.space_group_name_H-M   'P 1'
#
loop_
_entity.id
_entity.type
_entity.pdbx_description
1 polymer ?
#
loop_
_entity_poly.entity_id
_entity_poly.type
_entity_poly.pdbx_seq_one_letter_code
_entity_poly.pdbx_strand_id
1 'polypeptide(L)'
;NKKTRIALVIALSLVLLAVIALGGVSVYYRSAFLPGTVINGYDCSGVSEAGAAEFLLGTAKSHTAQLRDAQGDAVVALPLESFVDTDGFTAALEEYFDAQHAEAGLFGWMTKGERNLETDVYAVSDTAAASELLSRVLYDETPRQAPVDARIVLGEDGYTVDPGSKGNLVNLANCVSAIAEQLPAVRDLREESPVIEAKNAVIRQSVTAESPELLAQRAAIDAYLATEVTLDFQDGNTYTLTPQDIWRMSDVTLSDAEGQTVCAPVPEKVKALSDALADEYALDGVYAKFHNAEKTRPYIYYRVGDTGWILDRDALASDIAAALETETDATVTPSYDTSWYWKQEYWFYNFTDTFVEISLDNQYMWYYVDGKLLVETPVVTGNIAAGDDTRRGCFRIASMTTDTYLVGPTWNDHVEYWMPFDDQIGLHDSSWRTEYGGDIYLTDGS
;
A
#
# COMPACT_ATOMS: atom_id res chain seq x y z
N ASN A 1 87.78 -62.29 -25.76
CA ASN A 1 87.28 -62.89 -24.57
C ASN A 1 85.80 -63.17 -24.70
N LYS A 2 85.32 -64.40 -24.38
CA LYS A 2 83.92 -64.83 -24.58
C LYS A 2 82.93 -63.94 -23.77
N LYS A 3 83.34 -63.51 -22.59
CA LYS A 3 82.53 -62.63 -21.72
C LYS A 3 82.34 -61.21 -22.33
N THR A 4 83.37 -60.70 -22.98
CA THR A 4 83.33 -59.37 -23.68
C THR A 4 82.41 -59.37 -24.89
N ARG A 5 82.37 -60.49 -25.65
CA ARG A 5 81.46 -60.64 -26.82
C ARG A 5 79.97 -60.75 -26.35
N ILE A 6 79.69 -61.51 -25.24
CA ILE A 6 78.41 -61.62 -24.67
C ILE A 6 77.93 -60.26 -24.14
N ALA A 7 78.79 -59.53 -23.41
CA ALA A 7 78.43 -58.20 -22.94
C ALA A 7 78.17 -57.20 -24.08
N LEU A 8 78.93 -57.29 -25.21
CA LEU A 8 78.68 -56.46 -26.38
C LEU A 8 77.34 -56.80 -27.06
N VAL A 9 77.02 -58.12 -27.20
CA VAL A 9 75.71 -58.55 -27.77
C VAL A 9 74.55 -58.07 -26.89
N ILE A 10 74.64 -58.20 -25.57
CA ILE A 10 73.64 -57.69 -24.65
C ILE A 10 73.49 -56.18 -24.79
N ALA A 11 74.55 -55.41 -24.80
CA ALA A 11 74.52 -53.96 -24.98
C ALA A 11 73.91 -53.53 -26.32
N LEU A 12 74.26 -54.22 -27.43
CA LEU A 12 73.69 -53.98 -28.76
C LEU A 12 72.23 -54.34 -28.83
N SER A 13 71.81 -55.44 -28.15
CA SER A 13 70.42 -55.82 -28.07
C SER A 13 69.61 -54.80 -27.26
N LEU A 14 70.13 -54.27 -26.15
CA LEU A 14 69.46 -53.21 -25.36
C LEU A 14 69.36 -51.90 -26.15
N VAL A 15 70.39 -51.56 -26.91
CA VAL A 15 70.36 -50.38 -27.81
C VAL A 15 69.32 -50.54 -28.91
N LEU A 16 69.27 -51.74 -29.54
CA LEU A 16 68.25 -52.05 -30.56
C LEU A 16 66.85 -51.98 -29.98
N LEU A 17 66.64 -52.57 -28.82
CA LEU A 17 65.31 -52.47 -28.10
C LEU A 17 64.96 -51.04 -27.79
N ALA A 18 65.91 -50.23 -27.34
CA ALA A 18 65.68 -48.82 -27.06
C ALA A 18 65.30 -48.04 -28.35
N VAL A 19 66.01 -48.32 -29.48
CA VAL A 19 65.68 -47.67 -30.75
C VAL A 19 64.34 -48.07 -31.28
N ILE A 20 63.96 -49.36 -31.13
CA ILE A 20 62.60 -49.85 -31.50
C ILE A 20 61.55 -49.18 -30.61
N ALA A 21 61.75 -49.10 -29.30
CA ALA A 21 60.85 -48.45 -28.36
C ALA A 21 60.70 -46.96 -28.64
N LEU A 22 61.80 -46.25 -28.83
CA LEU A 22 61.81 -44.82 -29.20
C LEU A 22 61.15 -44.58 -30.55
N GLY A 23 61.39 -45.47 -31.55
CA GLY A 23 60.74 -45.40 -32.83
C GLY A 23 59.25 -45.62 -32.74
N GLY A 24 58.79 -46.59 -31.89
CA GLY A 24 57.37 -46.85 -31.64
C GLY A 24 56.65 -45.66 -30.98
N VAL A 25 57.28 -45.06 -29.99
CA VAL A 25 56.77 -43.84 -29.35
C VAL A 25 56.76 -42.68 -30.34
N SER A 26 57.78 -42.52 -31.17
CA SER A 26 57.80 -41.46 -32.20
C SER A 26 56.66 -41.62 -33.23
N VAL A 27 56.36 -42.88 -33.63
CA VAL A 27 55.26 -43.16 -34.55
C VAL A 27 53.93 -42.89 -33.91
N TYR A 28 53.81 -43.27 -32.64
CA TYR A 28 52.56 -42.98 -31.85
C TYR A 28 52.28 -41.48 -31.82
N TYR A 29 53.27 -40.67 -31.43
CA TYR A 29 53.08 -39.22 -31.35
C TYR A 29 52.95 -38.51 -32.69
N ARG A 30 53.09 -39.18 -33.83
CA ARG A 30 52.74 -38.61 -35.13
C ARG A 30 51.28 -38.48 -35.36
N SER A 31 50.44 -39.25 -34.63
CA SER A 31 48.98 -39.25 -34.70
C SER A 31 48.31 -38.79 -33.42
N ALA A 32 49.10 -38.23 -32.50
CA ALA A 32 48.58 -37.78 -31.20
C ALA A 32 49.31 -36.49 -30.78
N PHE A 33 48.63 -35.67 -29.99
CA PHE A 33 49.20 -34.47 -29.39
C PHE A 33 50.44 -34.80 -28.54
N LEU A 34 51.43 -33.94 -28.60
CA LEU A 34 52.65 -34.10 -27.84
C LEU A 34 52.46 -34.00 -26.34
N PRO A 35 53.34 -34.59 -25.52
CA PRO A 35 53.33 -34.49 -24.07
C PRO A 35 53.28 -33.02 -23.58
N GLY A 36 52.46 -32.71 -22.60
CA GLY A 36 52.28 -31.37 -22.06
C GLY A 36 51.34 -30.48 -22.87
N THR A 37 50.56 -31.07 -23.81
CA THR A 37 49.56 -30.33 -24.57
C THR A 37 48.29 -30.22 -23.74
N VAL A 38 47.89 -28.95 -23.46
CA VAL A 38 46.67 -28.58 -22.79
C VAL A 38 45.81 -27.76 -23.76
N ILE A 39 44.58 -28.18 -23.98
CA ILE A 39 43.64 -27.51 -24.88
C ILE A 39 42.41 -27.12 -24.08
N ASN A 40 42.11 -25.83 -24.07
CA ASN A 40 40.96 -25.26 -23.33
C ASN A 40 40.83 -25.81 -21.89
N GLY A 41 41.99 -25.91 -21.19
CA GLY A 41 42.09 -26.37 -19.83
C GLY A 41 42.26 -27.89 -19.64
N TYR A 42 42.05 -28.72 -20.64
CA TYR A 42 42.18 -30.18 -20.55
C TYR A 42 43.52 -30.69 -21.09
N ASP A 43 44.14 -31.63 -20.38
CA ASP A 43 45.35 -32.33 -20.83
C ASP A 43 44.97 -33.29 -21.96
N CYS A 44 45.44 -33.00 -23.17
CA CYS A 44 45.26 -33.78 -24.39
C CYS A 44 46.52 -34.53 -24.78
N SER A 45 47.53 -34.64 -23.89
CA SER A 45 48.78 -35.35 -24.14
C SER A 45 48.53 -36.81 -24.58
N GLY A 46 49.03 -37.19 -25.75
CA GLY A 46 48.89 -38.55 -26.28
C GLY A 46 47.47 -38.88 -26.82
N VAL A 47 46.59 -37.94 -26.88
CA VAL A 47 45.24 -38.07 -27.48
C VAL A 47 45.35 -37.74 -28.97
N SER A 48 44.64 -38.47 -29.83
CA SER A 48 44.56 -38.14 -31.26
C SER A 48 43.76 -36.83 -31.45
N GLU A 49 44.03 -36.11 -32.52
CA GLU A 49 43.31 -34.90 -32.89
C GLU A 49 41.77 -35.12 -32.88
N ALA A 50 41.31 -36.15 -33.59
CA ALA A 50 39.89 -36.49 -33.62
C ALA A 50 39.31 -36.85 -32.24
N GLY A 51 40.10 -37.60 -31.44
CA GLY A 51 39.67 -37.93 -30.07
C GLY A 51 39.60 -36.73 -29.14
N ALA A 52 40.52 -35.78 -29.27
CA ALA A 52 40.47 -34.51 -28.52
C ALA A 52 39.29 -33.65 -28.97
N ALA A 53 39.06 -33.55 -30.29
CA ALA A 53 37.88 -32.84 -30.82
C ALA A 53 36.57 -33.42 -30.30
N GLU A 54 36.38 -34.74 -30.39
CA GLU A 54 35.19 -35.44 -29.92
C GLU A 54 34.94 -35.18 -28.42
N PHE A 55 35.98 -35.34 -27.59
CA PHE A 55 35.88 -35.15 -26.15
C PHE A 55 35.56 -33.69 -25.77
N LEU A 56 36.31 -32.71 -26.32
CA LEU A 56 36.18 -31.31 -25.97
C LEU A 56 34.84 -30.73 -26.49
N LEU A 57 34.45 -31.07 -27.73
CA LEU A 57 33.15 -30.68 -28.27
C LEU A 57 31.99 -31.32 -27.50
N GLY A 58 32.12 -32.59 -27.09
CA GLY A 58 31.15 -33.25 -26.23
C GLY A 58 31.02 -32.57 -24.88
N THR A 59 32.13 -32.16 -24.27
CA THR A 59 32.17 -31.39 -23.02
C THR A 59 31.50 -30.03 -23.22
N ALA A 60 31.86 -29.29 -24.24
CA ALA A 60 31.27 -27.97 -24.53
C ALA A 60 29.76 -28.03 -24.74
N LYS A 61 29.25 -29.05 -25.43
CA LYS A 61 27.79 -29.24 -25.63
C LYS A 61 27.01 -29.52 -24.34
N SER A 62 27.66 -30.06 -23.32
CA SER A 62 27.02 -30.34 -22.03
C SER A 62 26.95 -29.13 -21.10
N HIS A 63 27.62 -28.05 -21.42
CA HIS A 63 27.67 -26.86 -20.59
C HIS A 63 26.38 -26.05 -20.62
N THR A 64 26.19 -25.27 -19.55
CA THR A 64 25.04 -24.39 -19.39
C THR A 64 25.50 -23.03 -18.86
N ALA A 65 25.36 -21.98 -19.64
CA ALA A 65 25.71 -20.63 -19.17
C ALA A 65 24.63 -20.10 -18.20
N GLN A 66 25.09 -19.39 -17.18
CA GLN A 66 24.23 -18.65 -16.28
C GLN A 66 24.10 -17.20 -16.77
N LEU A 67 22.97 -16.88 -17.41
CA LEU A 67 22.67 -15.51 -17.80
C LEU A 67 22.19 -14.72 -16.60
N ARG A 68 22.85 -13.62 -16.30
CA ARG A 68 22.51 -12.72 -15.19
C ARG A 68 22.32 -11.29 -15.68
N ASP A 69 21.51 -10.51 -14.96
CA ASP A 69 21.48 -9.06 -15.20
C ASP A 69 22.64 -8.35 -14.48
N ALA A 70 22.78 -7.05 -14.72
CA ALA A 70 23.85 -6.25 -14.12
C ALA A 70 23.73 -6.10 -12.58
N GLN A 71 22.61 -6.46 -11.98
CA GLN A 71 22.37 -6.49 -10.54
C GLN A 71 22.68 -7.88 -9.93
N GLY A 72 23.05 -8.86 -10.77
CA GLY A 72 23.37 -10.22 -10.36
C GLY A 72 22.17 -11.16 -10.25
N ASP A 73 20.95 -10.67 -10.56
CA ASP A 73 19.76 -11.52 -10.59
C ASP A 73 19.87 -12.53 -11.74
N ALA A 74 19.56 -13.80 -11.45
CA ALA A 74 19.53 -14.84 -12.46
C ALA A 74 18.38 -14.60 -13.44
N VAL A 75 18.73 -14.53 -14.74
CA VAL A 75 17.74 -14.44 -15.82
C VAL A 75 17.31 -15.83 -16.24
N VAL A 76 18.28 -16.68 -16.65
CA VAL A 76 18.03 -18.05 -17.07
C VAL A 76 19.35 -18.85 -17.14
N ALA A 77 19.24 -20.17 -17.03
CA ALA A 77 20.29 -21.10 -17.38
C ALA A 77 20.12 -21.51 -18.86
N LEU A 78 21.13 -21.18 -19.68
CA LEU A 78 21.09 -21.35 -21.14
C LEU A 78 21.94 -22.54 -21.56
N PRO A 79 21.40 -23.62 -22.15
CA PRO A 79 22.17 -24.72 -22.73
C PRO A 79 23.06 -24.23 -23.87
N LEU A 80 24.35 -24.60 -23.87
CA LEU A 80 25.31 -24.09 -24.82
C LEU A 80 25.48 -24.96 -26.09
N GLU A 81 24.83 -26.09 -26.20
CA GLU A 81 24.89 -27.00 -27.32
C GLU A 81 24.74 -26.32 -28.69
N SER A 82 23.77 -25.42 -28.81
CA SER A 82 23.45 -24.68 -30.03
C SER A 82 24.48 -23.60 -30.41
N PHE A 83 25.40 -23.29 -29.52
CA PHE A 83 26.43 -22.26 -29.70
C PHE A 83 27.81 -22.85 -29.93
N VAL A 84 27.96 -24.17 -29.92
CA VAL A 84 29.24 -24.83 -30.19
C VAL A 84 29.59 -24.71 -31.66
N ASP A 85 30.71 -24.05 -31.94
CA ASP A 85 31.29 -23.92 -33.28
C ASP A 85 32.17 -25.15 -33.61
N THR A 86 31.50 -26.20 -34.04
CA THR A 86 32.18 -27.48 -34.34
C THR A 86 33.22 -27.34 -35.43
N ASP A 87 32.90 -26.60 -36.50
CA ASP A 87 33.80 -26.49 -37.68
C ASP A 87 34.99 -25.59 -37.37
N GLY A 88 34.77 -24.42 -36.78
CA GLY A 88 35.82 -23.49 -36.39
C GLY A 88 36.76 -24.09 -35.34
N PHE A 89 36.23 -24.75 -34.33
CA PHE A 89 37.04 -25.40 -33.30
C PHE A 89 37.87 -26.55 -33.85
N THR A 90 37.29 -27.40 -34.71
CA THR A 90 38.00 -28.52 -35.35
C THR A 90 39.13 -28.02 -36.24
N ALA A 91 38.90 -26.96 -37.05
CA ALA A 91 39.91 -26.35 -37.87
C ALA A 91 41.09 -25.75 -37.05
N ALA A 92 40.76 -25.12 -35.90
CA ALA A 92 41.79 -24.61 -35.00
C ALA A 92 42.64 -25.73 -34.35
N LEU A 93 42.03 -26.86 -34.04
CA LEU A 93 42.75 -28.03 -33.53
C LEU A 93 43.65 -28.62 -34.59
N GLU A 94 43.19 -28.75 -35.84
CA GLU A 94 43.97 -29.26 -36.98
C GLU A 94 45.19 -28.35 -37.22
N GLU A 95 45.00 -27.05 -37.31
CA GLU A 95 46.08 -26.09 -37.49
C GLU A 95 47.12 -26.18 -36.35
N TYR A 96 46.67 -26.27 -35.12
CA TYR A 96 47.58 -26.39 -33.97
C TYR A 96 48.31 -27.72 -33.94
N PHE A 97 47.61 -28.83 -34.27
CA PHE A 97 48.21 -30.15 -34.36
C PHE A 97 49.36 -30.19 -35.42
N ASP A 98 49.06 -29.67 -36.60
CA ASP A 98 50.01 -29.60 -37.67
C ASP A 98 51.27 -28.71 -37.35
N ALA A 99 51.01 -27.53 -36.79
CA ALA A 99 52.05 -26.62 -36.34
C ALA A 99 52.92 -27.27 -35.25
N GLN A 100 52.36 -27.96 -34.30
CA GLN A 100 53.08 -28.63 -33.23
C GLN A 100 53.96 -29.71 -33.75
N HIS A 101 53.56 -30.47 -34.80
CA HIS A 101 54.33 -31.53 -35.40
C HIS A 101 55.42 -30.99 -36.38
N ALA A 102 55.12 -29.90 -37.08
CA ALA A 102 56.07 -29.25 -37.95
C ALA A 102 57.29 -28.70 -37.17
N GLU A 103 57.08 -28.10 -36.02
CA GLU A 103 58.12 -27.54 -35.18
C GLU A 103 58.96 -28.60 -34.43
N ALA A 104 58.26 -29.60 -33.90
CA ALA A 104 58.85 -30.56 -32.97
C ALA A 104 59.64 -31.69 -33.65
N GLY A 105 59.36 -31.98 -34.91
CA GLY A 105 59.98 -33.05 -35.66
C GLY A 105 59.81 -34.46 -35.09
N LEU A 106 60.64 -35.42 -35.48
CA LEU A 106 60.49 -36.82 -35.14
C LEU A 106 60.57 -37.15 -33.63
N PHE A 107 61.26 -36.32 -32.87
CA PHE A 107 61.53 -36.52 -31.44
C PHE A 107 60.91 -35.44 -30.56
N GLY A 108 59.92 -34.71 -31.08
CA GLY A 108 59.21 -33.63 -30.35
C GLY A 108 58.60 -34.09 -29.04
N TRP A 109 58.22 -35.34 -28.92
CA TRP A 109 57.68 -35.92 -27.69
C TRP A 109 58.75 -36.01 -26.56
N MET A 110 60.04 -35.89 -26.86
CA MET A 110 61.08 -35.83 -25.83
C MET A 110 61.34 -34.43 -25.30
N THR A 111 60.83 -33.41 -25.96
CA THR A 111 61.02 -32.03 -25.54
C THR A 111 60.00 -31.67 -24.46
N LYS A 112 60.47 -31.17 -23.31
CA LYS A 112 59.61 -30.65 -22.28
C LYS A 112 59.26 -29.21 -22.65
N GLY A 113 57.97 -28.91 -22.76
CA GLY A 113 57.46 -27.57 -22.98
C GLY A 113 56.01 -27.52 -22.63
N GLU A 114 55.54 -26.38 -22.16
CA GLU A 114 54.08 -26.10 -22.03
C GLU A 114 53.55 -25.82 -23.43
N ARG A 115 52.56 -26.58 -23.84
CA ARG A 115 51.88 -26.49 -25.12
C ARG A 115 50.41 -26.22 -24.88
N ASN A 116 50.07 -24.95 -24.76
CA ASN A 116 48.70 -24.52 -24.45
C ASN A 116 48.03 -23.98 -25.72
N LEU A 117 46.85 -24.48 -26.01
CA LEU A 117 45.90 -23.89 -26.96
C LEU A 117 44.70 -23.42 -26.23
N GLU A 118 44.40 -22.13 -26.30
CA GLU A 118 43.13 -21.54 -25.91
C GLU A 118 42.46 -21.02 -27.19
N THR A 119 41.43 -21.69 -27.64
CA THR A 119 40.68 -21.33 -28.85
C THR A 119 39.20 -21.25 -28.56
N ASP A 120 38.49 -20.47 -29.39
CA ASP A 120 37.05 -20.29 -29.26
C ASP A 120 36.34 -21.62 -29.60
N VAL A 121 35.48 -22.06 -28.70
CA VAL A 121 34.66 -23.25 -28.89
C VAL A 121 33.19 -22.91 -29.09
N TYR A 122 32.83 -21.67 -28.70
CA TYR A 122 31.47 -21.15 -28.84
C TYR A 122 31.45 -19.95 -29.79
N ALA A 123 30.40 -19.87 -30.60
CA ALA A 123 30.13 -18.73 -31.46
C ALA A 123 28.64 -18.50 -31.60
N VAL A 124 28.26 -17.25 -31.80
CA VAL A 124 26.89 -16.87 -32.12
C VAL A 124 26.81 -16.46 -33.57
N SER A 125 26.59 -17.43 -34.46
CA SER A 125 26.55 -17.22 -35.93
C SER A 125 25.17 -16.65 -36.37
N ASP A 126 24.11 -16.94 -35.63
CA ASP A 126 22.73 -16.49 -35.91
C ASP A 126 22.09 -15.92 -34.66
N THR A 127 22.01 -14.60 -34.61
CA THR A 127 21.37 -13.88 -33.49
C THR A 127 19.86 -14.07 -33.44
N ALA A 128 19.19 -14.34 -34.57
CA ALA A 128 17.76 -14.61 -34.61
C ALA A 128 17.47 -15.99 -34.01
N ALA A 129 18.24 -17.01 -34.36
CA ALA A 129 18.12 -18.34 -33.76
C ALA A 129 18.44 -18.31 -32.25
N ALA A 130 19.45 -17.56 -31.83
CA ALA A 130 19.76 -17.34 -30.42
C ALA A 130 18.63 -16.68 -29.66
N SER A 131 17.97 -15.69 -30.24
CA SER A 131 16.81 -15.00 -29.65
C SER A 131 15.60 -15.94 -29.52
N GLU A 132 15.36 -16.78 -30.53
CA GLU A 132 14.27 -17.78 -30.50
C GLU A 132 14.54 -18.83 -29.42
N LEU A 133 15.76 -19.36 -29.35
CA LEU A 133 16.15 -20.31 -28.30
C LEU A 133 15.95 -19.71 -26.90
N LEU A 134 16.46 -18.51 -26.69
CA LEU A 134 16.33 -17.82 -25.41
C LEU A 134 14.86 -17.55 -25.05
N SER A 135 14.06 -17.11 -26.02
CA SER A 135 12.61 -16.91 -25.83
C SER A 135 11.91 -18.20 -25.42
N ARG A 136 12.25 -19.32 -26.05
CA ARG A 136 11.69 -20.64 -25.72
C ARG A 136 12.10 -21.06 -24.31
N VAL A 137 13.36 -20.99 -23.97
CA VAL A 137 13.85 -21.37 -22.63
C VAL A 137 13.20 -20.54 -21.52
N LEU A 138 12.95 -19.24 -21.79
CA LEU A 138 12.32 -18.34 -20.81
C LEU A 138 10.81 -18.54 -20.65
N TYR A 139 10.09 -18.85 -21.74
CA TYR A 139 8.65 -18.65 -21.77
C TYR A 139 7.81 -19.87 -22.21
N ASP A 140 8.42 -21.02 -22.52
CA ASP A 140 7.68 -22.21 -22.91
C ASP A 140 6.66 -22.67 -21.85
N GLU A 141 7.03 -22.58 -20.56
CA GLU A 141 6.18 -22.98 -19.44
C GLU A 141 5.55 -21.81 -18.69
N THR A 142 6.04 -20.58 -18.92
CA THR A 142 5.62 -19.40 -18.18
C THR A 142 5.26 -18.27 -19.16
N PRO A 143 3.96 -17.85 -19.21
CA PRO A 143 3.57 -16.74 -20.08
C PRO A 143 4.33 -15.46 -19.80
N ARG A 144 4.61 -14.69 -20.85
CA ARG A 144 5.23 -13.36 -20.74
C ARG A 144 4.29 -12.40 -20.01
N GLN A 145 4.82 -11.73 -19.00
CA GLN A 145 4.10 -10.71 -18.25
C GLN A 145 4.97 -9.46 -18.15
N ALA A 146 4.43 -8.34 -18.66
CA ALA A 146 5.08 -7.05 -18.47
C ALA A 146 5.04 -6.64 -16.98
N PRO A 147 6.03 -5.89 -16.48
CA PRO A 147 5.93 -5.27 -15.18
C PRO A 147 4.78 -4.26 -15.17
N VAL A 148 4.16 -4.12 -14.02
CA VAL A 148 3.12 -3.11 -13.77
C VAL A 148 3.64 -2.20 -12.67
N ASP A 149 3.66 -0.89 -12.92
CA ASP A 149 4.15 0.10 -11.98
C ASP A 149 3.27 0.16 -10.72
N ALA A 150 3.92 0.45 -9.60
CA ALA A 150 3.23 0.73 -8.35
C ALA A 150 2.47 2.05 -8.45
N ARG A 151 1.34 2.13 -7.75
CA ARG A 151 0.48 3.31 -7.76
C ARG A 151 -0.33 3.44 -6.48
N ILE A 152 -0.78 4.64 -6.19
CA ILE A 152 -1.79 4.88 -5.17
C ILE A 152 -3.16 4.58 -5.79
N VAL A 153 -3.98 3.85 -5.06
CA VAL A 153 -5.38 3.56 -5.40
C VAL A 153 -6.26 4.23 -4.37
N LEU A 154 -7.05 5.21 -4.82
CA LEU A 154 -8.00 5.93 -3.99
C LEU A 154 -9.27 5.07 -3.84
N GLY A 155 -9.72 4.90 -2.60
CA GLY A 155 -10.92 4.16 -2.24
C GLY A 155 -11.95 5.06 -1.55
N GLU A 156 -13.08 4.50 -1.18
CA GLU A 156 -14.16 5.21 -0.50
C GLU A 156 -13.76 5.67 0.91
N ASP A 157 -13.02 4.83 1.63
CA ASP A 157 -12.65 5.06 3.03
C ASP A 157 -11.16 5.36 3.24
N GLY A 158 -10.43 5.71 2.19
CA GLY A 158 -9.00 5.98 2.25
C GLY A 158 -8.28 5.57 0.98
N TYR A 159 -6.97 5.46 1.05
CA TYR A 159 -6.14 5.03 -0.06
C TYR A 159 -5.33 3.79 0.28
N THR A 160 -4.89 3.07 -0.74
CA THR A 160 -3.97 1.94 -0.63
C THR A 160 -2.85 2.08 -1.65
N VAL A 161 -1.72 1.42 -1.40
CA VAL A 161 -0.64 1.31 -2.39
C VAL A 161 -0.76 -0.04 -3.08
N ASP A 162 -1.04 -0.02 -4.38
CA ASP A 162 -0.89 -1.19 -5.24
C ASP A 162 0.59 -1.29 -5.61
N PRO A 163 1.33 -2.31 -5.16
CA PRO A 163 2.76 -2.43 -5.46
C PRO A 163 3.03 -2.77 -6.93
N GLY A 164 1.99 -2.99 -7.71
CA GLY A 164 2.11 -3.49 -9.06
C GLY A 164 2.69 -4.90 -9.13
N SER A 165 3.40 -5.21 -10.20
CA SER A 165 4.06 -6.50 -10.37
C SER A 165 5.39 -6.37 -11.09
N LYS A 166 6.38 -7.17 -10.69
CA LYS A 166 7.69 -7.20 -11.33
C LYS A 166 7.64 -7.74 -12.76
N GLY A 167 6.61 -8.54 -13.06
CA GLY A 167 6.55 -9.27 -14.34
C GLY A 167 7.71 -10.24 -14.52
N ASN A 168 7.87 -10.76 -15.74
CA ASN A 168 8.96 -11.65 -16.13
C ASN A 168 9.54 -11.31 -17.52
N LEU A 169 9.27 -10.09 -17.99
CA LEU A 169 9.68 -9.70 -19.33
C LEU A 169 11.19 -9.43 -19.39
N VAL A 170 11.84 -9.99 -20.39
CA VAL A 170 13.27 -9.87 -20.63
C VAL A 170 13.53 -9.16 -21.95
N ASN A 171 14.53 -8.30 -21.99
CA ASN A 171 15.02 -7.70 -23.22
C ASN A 171 15.93 -8.71 -23.95
N LEU A 172 15.31 -9.49 -24.85
CA LEU A 172 16.00 -10.55 -25.58
C LEU A 172 17.19 -10.00 -26.40
N ALA A 173 17.07 -8.79 -26.98
CA ALA A 173 18.13 -8.21 -27.78
C ALA A 173 19.38 -7.93 -26.94
N ASN A 174 19.22 -7.39 -25.74
CA ASN A 174 20.33 -7.13 -24.83
C ASN A 174 20.98 -8.44 -24.36
N CYS A 175 20.17 -9.46 -24.09
CA CYS A 175 20.64 -10.78 -23.70
C CYS A 175 21.45 -11.43 -24.82
N VAL A 176 20.94 -11.43 -26.05
CA VAL A 176 21.63 -11.99 -27.22
C VAL A 176 22.93 -11.23 -27.54
N SER A 177 22.94 -9.90 -27.43
CA SER A 177 24.16 -9.10 -27.56
C SER A 177 25.22 -9.50 -26.55
N ALA A 178 24.82 -9.65 -25.27
CA ALA A 178 25.75 -10.08 -24.23
C ALA A 178 26.30 -11.49 -24.45
N ILE A 179 25.47 -12.42 -24.90
CA ILE A 179 25.88 -13.78 -25.27
C ILE A 179 26.86 -13.73 -26.42
N ALA A 180 26.59 -12.99 -27.48
CA ALA A 180 27.44 -12.88 -28.64
C ALA A 180 28.81 -12.25 -28.34
N GLU A 181 28.84 -11.31 -27.38
CA GLU A 181 30.10 -10.63 -27.00
C GLU A 181 30.94 -11.48 -26.04
N GLN A 182 30.33 -12.14 -25.06
CA GLN A 182 31.07 -12.77 -23.95
C GLN A 182 31.31 -14.26 -24.14
N LEU A 183 30.37 -14.97 -24.78
CA LEU A 183 30.44 -16.42 -24.91
C LEU A 183 31.69 -16.92 -25.67
N PRO A 184 32.16 -16.29 -26.77
CA PRO A 184 33.39 -16.73 -27.43
C PRO A 184 34.64 -16.63 -26.55
N ALA A 185 34.64 -15.79 -25.54
CA ALA A 185 35.76 -15.67 -24.61
C ALA A 185 35.79 -16.78 -23.54
N VAL A 186 34.77 -17.63 -23.47
CA VAL A 186 34.71 -18.79 -22.58
C VAL A 186 35.49 -19.92 -23.21
N ARG A 187 36.79 -20.02 -22.87
CA ARG A 187 37.73 -20.98 -23.44
C ARG A 187 38.10 -22.11 -22.49
N ASP A 188 38.04 -21.89 -21.18
CA ASP A 188 38.29 -22.93 -20.18
C ASP A 188 37.06 -23.84 -20.02
N LEU A 189 37.12 -25.00 -20.67
CA LEU A 189 36.03 -25.96 -20.64
C LEU A 189 35.87 -26.72 -19.30
N ARG A 190 36.69 -26.45 -18.29
CA ARG A 190 36.51 -26.97 -16.93
C ARG A 190 35.46 -26.15 -16.18
N GLU A 191 35.14 -24.96 -16.68
CA GLU A 191 34.05 -24.14 -16.15
C GLU A 191 32.72 -24.57 -16.78
N GLU A 192 32.00 -25.49 -16.12
CA GLU A 192 30.77 -26.09 -16.63
C GLU A 192 29.61 -25.09 -16.74
N SER A 193 29.63 -23.99 -15.98
CA SER A 193 28.58 -23.03 -15.89
C SER A 193 29.08 -21.58 -15.93
N PRO A 194 29.59 -21.13 -17.08
CA PRO A 194 30.10 -19.76 -17.23
C PRO A 194 28.98 -18.73 -17.00
N VAL A 195 29.33 -17.59 -16.40
CA VAL A 195 28.41 -16.48 -16.16
C VAL A 195 28.50 -15.47 -17.29
N ILE A 196 27.34 -15.11 -17.86
CA ILE A 196 27.20 -14.06 -18.86
C ILE A 196 26.37 -12.93 -18.24
N GLU A 197 26.93 -11.74 -18.21
CA GLU A 197 26.26 -10.56 -17.66
C GLU A 197 25.61 -9.74 -18.78
N ALA A 198 24.29 -9.63 -18.77
CA ALA A 198 23.52 -8.83 -19.71
C ALA A 198 22.98 -7.56 -19.06
N LYS A 199 23.51 -6.41 -19.48
CA LYS A 199 23.01 -5.11 -18.98
C LYS A 199 21.59 -4.87 -19.45
N ASN A 200 20.72 -4.42 -18.52
CA ASN A 200 19.31 -4.17 -18.79
C ASN A 200 18.58 -5.39 -19.40
N ALA A 201 18.96 -6.58 -18.95
CA ALA A 201 18.32 -7.82 -19.39
C ALA A 201 16.88 -7.92 -18.90
N VAL A 202 16.61 -7.58 -17.63
CA VAL A 202 15.29 -7.62 -17.04
C VAL A 202 14.58 -6.29 -17.23
N ILE A 203 13.37 -6.33 -17.77
CA ILE A 203 12.50 -5.16 -17.84
C ILE A 203 11.85 -4.99 -16.47
N ARG A 204 12.16 -3.87 -15.80
CA ARG A 204 11.74 -3.60 -14.44
C ARG A 204 10.60 -2.57 -14.42
N GLN A 205 9.87 -2.52 -13.32
CA GLN A 205 8.95 -1.42 -13.03
C GLN A 205 9.71 -0.08 -13.09
N SER A 206 9.08 0.93 -13.65
CA SER A 206 9.58 2.31 -13.64
C SER A 206 9.34 2.95 -12.28
N VAL A 207 8.18 2.61 -11.65
CA VAL A 207 7.79 3.06 -10.32
C VAL A 207 7.57 1.84 -9.42
N THR A 208 8.26 1.80 -8.30
CA THR A 208 8.07 0.81 -7.23
C THR A 208 7.40 1.45 -6.01
N ALA A 209 6.97 0.65 -5.04
CA ALA A 209 6.42 1.17 -3.79
C ALA A 209 7.39 2.06 -3.00
N GLU A 210 8.69 1.93 -3.24
CA GLU A 210 9.77 2.71 -2.62
C GLU A 210 10.26 3.87 -3.49
N SER A 211 9.65 4.10 -4.66
CA SER A 211 10.02 5.21 -5.54
C SER A 211 9.76 6.55 -4.85
N PRO A 212 10.69 7.52 -4.96
CA PRO A 212 10.58 8.81 -4.28
C PRO A 212 9.28 9.55 -4.57
N GLU A 213 8.79 9.46 -5.81
CA GLU A 213 7.55 10.09 -6.27
C GLU A 213 6.34 9.53 -5.51
N LEU A 214 6.26 8.19 -5.39
CA LEU A 214 5.15 7.53 -4.71
C LEU A 214 5.18 7.79 -3.20
N LEU A 215 6.38 7.80 -2.63
CA LEU A 215 6.57 8.14 -1.22
C LEU A 215 6.19 9.60 -0.94
N ALA A 216 6.49 10.53 -1.85
CA ALA A 216 6.11 11.94 -1.73
C ALA A 216 4.58 12.11 -1.82
N GLN A 217 3.93 11.42 -2.75
CA GLN A 217 2.46 11.43 -2.86
C GLN A 217 1.79 10.92 -1.58
N ARG A 218 2.28 9.80 -1.04
CA ARG A 218 1.80 9.28 0.24
C ARG A 218 1.98 10.28 1.38
N ALA A 219 3.19 10.83 1.49
CA ALA A 219 3.50 11.77 2.56
C ALA A 219 2.60 13.02 2.50
N ALA A 220 2.26 13.50 1.29
CA ALA A 220 1.33 14.62 1.14
C ALA A 220 -0.09 14.27 1.59
N ILE A 221 -0.60 13.09 1.22
CA ILE A 221 -1.93 12.62 1.69
C ILE A 221 -1.92 12.45 3.21
N ASP A 222 -0.90 11.77 3.75
CA ASP A 222 -0.80 11.50 5.18
C ASP A 222 -0.70 12.80 5.98
N ALA A 223 0.04 13.80 5.49
CA ALA A 223 0.16 15.12 6.12
C ALA A 223 -1.18 15.86 6.12
N TYR A 224 -1.90 15.86 5.00
CA TYR A 224 -3.22 16.47 4.90
C TYR A 224 -4.23 15.82 5.87
N LEU A 225 -4.25 14.49 5.94
CA LEU A 225 -5.13 13.74 6.83
C LEU A 225 -4.76 13.87 8.31
N ALA A 226 -3.54 14.28 8.61
CA ALA A 226 -3.06 14.51 9.97
C ALA A 226 -3.39 15.92 10.48
N THR A 227 -3.98 16.79 9.66
CA THR A 227 -4.41 18.13 10.07
C THR A 227 -5.42 18.02 11.22
N GLU A 228 -5.12 18.62 12.35
CA GLU A 228 -6.00 18.58 13.51
C GLU A 228 -6.98 19.76 13.49
N VAL A 229 -8.24 19.49 13.18
CA VAL A 229 -9.30 20.50 13.24
C VAL A 229 -10.27 20.14 14.37
N THR A 230 -10.31 20.95 15.40
CA THR A 230 -11.19 20.78 16.55
C THR A 230 -12.31 21.82 16.52
N LEU A 231 -13.53 21.35 16.54
CA LEU A 231 -14.73 22.19 16.67
C LEU A 231 -15.02 22.36 18.17
N ASP A 232 -15.06 23.62 18.64
CA ASP A 232 -15.44 23.97 20.02
C ASP A 232 -16.82 24.63 20.00
N PHE A 233 -17.83 23.88 20.42
CA PHE A 233 -19.21 24.36 20.45
C PHE A 233 -19.51 25.30 21.60
N GLN A 234 -18.50 25.72 22.36
CA GLN A 234 -18.58 26.72 23.46
C GLN A 234 -19.46 26.28 24.64
N ASP A 235 -20.03 25.13 24.60
CA ASP A 235 -20.89 24.55 25.63
C ASP A 235 -20.16 23.52 26.50
N GLY A 236 -18.87 23.31 26.23
CA GLY A 236 -18.01 22.30 26.81
C GLY A 236 -17.93 21.02 26.01
N ASN A 237 -18.65 20.93 24.88
CA ASN A 237 -18.49 19.87 23.91
C ASN A 237 -17.48 20.30 22.84
N THR A 238 -16.65 19.35 22.46
CA THR A 238 -15.69 19.52 21.34
C THR A 238 -15.78 18.30 20.45
N TYR A 239 -15.50 18.50 19.17
CA TYR A 239 -15.36 17.41 18.21
C TYR A 239 -14.09 17.64 17.38
N THR A 240 -13.16 16.70 17.42
CA THR A 240 -11.97 16.73 16.56
C THR A 240 -12.23 15.87 15.35
N LEU A 241 -12.05 16.45 14.15
CA LEU A 241 -12.21 15.72 12.90
C LEU A 241 -11.23 14.55 12.87
N THR A 242 -11.75 13.37 12.56
CA THR A 242 -10.91 12.20 12.35
C THR A 242 -10.29 12.22 10.94
N PRO A 243 -9.17 11.53 10.69
CA PRO A 243 -8.64 11.35 9.34
C PRO A 243 -9.68 10.82 8.34
N GLN A 244 -10.62 10.02 8.80
CA GLN A 244 -11.73 9.49 8.01
C GLN A 244 -12.72 10.60 7.61
N ASP A 245 -13.03 11.53 8.52
CA ASP A 245 -13.89 12.68 8.21
C ASP A 245 -13.24 13.56 7.17
N ILE A 246 -11.94 13.87 7.35
CA ILE A 246 -11.17 14.68 6.41
C ILE A 246 -11.13 13.99 5.04
N TRP A 247 -10.89 12.67 4.99
CA TRP A 247 -10.92 11.92 3.74
C TRP A 247 -12.27 12.02 3.02
N ARG A 248 -13.35 11.80 3.74
CA ARG A 248 -14.71 11.83 3.17
C ARG A 248 -15.13 13.20 2.68
N MET A 249 -14.62 14.26 3.31
CA MET A 249 -14.88 15.65 2.91
C MET A 249 -14.06 16.14 1.73
N SER A 250 -13.02 15.42 1.34
CA SER A 250 -12.02 15.90 0.41
C SER A 250 -12.02 15.11 -0.89
N ASP A 251 -11.39 15.70 -1.90
CA ASP A 251 -10.93 15.02 -3.10
C ASP A 251 -9.40 15.04 -3.13
N VAL A 252 -8.83 13.92 -3.57
CA VAL A 252 -7.40 13.75 -3.76
C VAL A 252 -7.13 13.61 -5.24
N THR A 253 -6.30 14.50 -5.80
CA THR A 253 -5.85 14.44 -7.19
C THR A 253 -4.37 14.08 -7.22
N LEU A 254 -4.05 12.98 -7.90
CA LEU A 254 -2.69 12.52 -8.15
C LEU A 254 -2.26 12.99 -9.53
N SER A 255 -1.15 13.73 -9.64
CA SER A 255 -0.59 14.16 -10.91
C SER A 255 0.60 13.28 -11.30
N ASP A 256 0.51 12.62 -12.44
CA ASP A 256 1.57 11.78 -12.98
C ASP A 256 2.76 12.59 -13.52
N ALA A 257 2.52 13.85 -13.92
CA ALA A 257 3.52 14.64 -14.65
C ALA A 257 4.60 15.27 -13.77
N GLU A 258 4.31 15.52 -12.48
CA GLU A 258 5.22 16.21 -11.55
C GLU A 258 5.24 15.59 -10.15
N GLY A 259 4.55 14.47 -9.95
CA GLY A 259 4.45 13.82 -8.63
C GLY A 259 3.69 14.68 -7.59
N GLN A 260 2.99 15.71 -8.04
CA GLN A 260 2.23 16.58 -7.15
C GLN A 260 0.92 15.92 -6.75
N THR A 261 0.65 15.93 -5.48
CA THR A 261 -0.63 15.51 -4.90
C THR A 261 -1.34 16.77 -4.42
N VAL A 262 -2.59 16.92 -4.83
CA VAL A 262 -3.45 17.99 -4.34
C VAL A 262 -4.59 17.36 -3.56
N CYS A 263 -4.66 17.69 -2.28
CA CYS A 263 -5.79 17.37 -1.41
C CYS A 263 -6.58 18.66 -1.20
N ALA A 264 -7.89 18.60 -1.39
CA ALA A 264 -8.72 19.79 -1.22
C ALA A 264 -10.09 19.41 -0.66
N PRO A 265 -10.66 20.20 0.26
CA PRO A 265 -12.01 19.99 0.73
C PRO A 265 -13.02 20.26 -0.40
N VAL A 266 -14.07 19.45 -0.46
CA VAL A 266 -15.16 19.59 -1.42
C VAL A 266 -16.35 20.24 -0.71
N PRO A 267 -16.79 21.43 -1.12
CA PRO A 267 -17.78 22.22 -0.38
C PRO A 267 -19.06 21.44 -0.04
N GLU A 268 -19.59 20.66 -0.98
CA GLU A 268 -20.81 19.89 -0.77
C GLU A 268 -20.61 18.75 0.24
N LYS A 269 -19.42 18.12 0.24
CA LYS A 269 -19.10 17.05 1.19
C LYS A 269 -18.83 17.61 2.59
N VAL A 270 -18.14 18.76 2.67
CA VAL A 270 -17.92 19.48 3.94
C VAL A 270 -19.24 19.89 4.54
N LYS A 271 -20.16 20.46 3.72
CA LYS A 271 -21.49 20.84 4.18
C LYS A 271 -22.27 19.64 4.71
N ALA A 272 -22.24 18.51 4.05
CA ALA A 272 -22.95 17.31 4.49
C ALA A 272 -22.46 16.81 5.86
N LEU A 273 -21.15 16.82 6.11
CA LEU A 273 -20.62 16.47 7.44
C LEU A 273 -20.94 17.55 8.46
N SER A 274 -20.80 18.82 8.10
CA SER A 274 -21.15 19.95 8.97
C SER A 274 -22.62 19.87 9.41
N ASP A 275 -23.54 19.57 8.48
CA ASP A 275 -24.95 19.39 8.78
C ASP A 275 -25.20 18.21 9.76
N ALA A 276 -24.51 17.09 9.56
CA ALA A 276 -24.59 15.93 10.45
C ALA A 276 -24.05 16.22 11.85
N LEU A 277 -22.90 16.91 11.94
CA LEU A 277 -22.34 17.35 13.22
C LEU A 277 -23.24 18.38 13.91
N ALA A 278 -23.83 19.29 13.13
CA ALA A 278 -24.79 20.22 13.65
C ALA A 278 -26.04 19.53 14.23
N ASP A 279 -26.50 18.47 13.60
CA ASP A 279 -27.64 17.69 14.14
C ASP A 279 -27.30 16.93 15.41
N GLU A 280 -26.03 16.53 15.58
CA GLU A 280 -25.58 15.78 16.75
C GLU A 280 -25.16 16.68 17.92
N TYR A 281 -24.37 17.72 17.63
CA TYR A 281 -23.72 18.58 18.64
C TYR A 281 -24.33 19.96 18.72
N ALA A 282 -24.92 20.44 17.66
CA ALA A 282 -25.51 21.76 17.67
C ALA A 282 -26.88 21.75 18.27
N LEU A 283 -27.09 22.74 18.88
CA LEU A 283 -28.16 23.13 19.71
C LEU A 283 -29.23 23.87 18.88
N ASP A 284 -29.73 23.21 17.84
CA ASP A 284 -30.89 23.71 17.13
C ASP A 284 -32.06 23.68 18.12
N GLY A 285 -32.26 24.79 18.78
CA GLY A 285 -33.23 24.88 19.85
C GLY A 285 -32.57 25.43 21.11
N VAL A 286 -32.81 24.84 22.24
CA VAL A 286 -32.43 25.40 23.52
C VAL A 286 -31.18 24.76 24.09
N TYR A 287 -30.31 25.62 24.58
CA TYR A 287 -29.21 25.23 25.45
C TYR A 287 -29.60 25.52 26.91
N ALA A 288 -29.82 24.49 27.69
CA ALA A 288 -29.98 24.59 29.13
C ALA A 288 -28.92 23.75 29.82
N LYS A 289 -28.01 24.40 30.53
CA LYS A 289 -27.02 23.73 31.35
C LYS A 289 -27.49 23.68 32.79
N PHE A 290 -28.12 22.57 33.16
CA PHE A 290 -28.51 22.34 34.55
C PHE A 290 -28.39 20.86 34.88
N HIS A 291 -28.27 20.56 36.18
CA HIS A 291 -28.40 19.17 36.64
C HIS A 291 -29.88 18.85 36.73
N ASN A 292 -30.30 17.77 36.09
CA ASN A 292 -31.62 17.28 36.27
C ASN A 292 -31.84 16.82 37.73
N ALA A 293 -33.09 16.85 38.19
CA ALA A 293 -33.45 16.45 39.56
C ALA A 293 -33.01 15.01 39.89
N GLU A 294 -33.05 14.12 38.92
CA GLU A 294 -32.63 12.73 39.05
C GLU A 294 -31.11 12.54 39.07
N LYS A 295 -30.33 13.58 38.77
CA LYS A 295 -28.84 13.56 38.68
C LYS A 295 -28.29 12.50 37.73
N THR A 296 -29.08 12.09 36.76
CA THR A 296 -28.71 11.07 35.78
C THR A 296 -27.82 11.63 34.68
N ARG A 297 -27.90 12.94 34.41
CA ARG A 297 -27.09 13.66 33.44
C ARG A 297 -26.70 15.02 33.98
N PRO A 298 -25.43 15.44 33.81
CA PRO A 298 -24.98 16.77 34.27
C PRO A 298 -25.55 17.92 33.43
N TYR A 299 -26.03 17.63 32.20
CA TYR A 299 -26.54 18.63 31.27
C TYR A 299 -27.68 18.03 30.46
N ILE A 300 -28.75 18.81 30.27
CA ILE A 300 -29.89 18.46 29.43
C ILE A 300 -29.93 19.45 28.25
N TYR A 301 -30.05 18.91 27.05
CA TYR A 301 -30.15 19.66 25.82
C TYR A 301 -31.53 19.41 25.19
N TYR A 302 -32.16 20.48 24.76
CA TYR A 302 -33.45 20.40 24.08
C TYR A 302 -33.34 21.05 22.70
N ARG A 303 -33.87 20.40 21.70
CA ARG A 303 -33.87 20.87 20.31
C ARG A 303 -35.13 21.64 19.93
N VAL A 304 -36.09 21.70 20.82
CA VAL A 304 -37.39 22.31 20.57
C VAL A 304 -37.73 23.27 21.71
N GLY A 305 -38.24 24.44 21.34
CA GLY A 305 -38.63 25.46 22.27
C GLY A 305 -38.64 26.85 21.64
N ASP A 306 -38.93 27.87 22.43
CA ASP A 306 -38.93 29.25 21.99
C ASP A 306 -37.63 30.01 22.32
N THR A 307 -36.65 29.29 22.81
CA THR A 307 -35.33 29.83 23.16
C THR A 307 -34.23 28.92 22.65
N GLY A 308 -33.15 29.47 22.13
CA GLY A 308 -32.00 28.69 21.72
C GLY A 308 -31.14 29.30 20.64
N TRP A 309 -30.16 28.56 20.23
CA TRP A 309 -29.17 28.93 19.25
C TRP A 309 -29.34 28.07 18.01
N ILE A 310 -29.43 28.72 16.90
CA ILE A 310 -29.34 28.02 15.61
C ILE A 310 -27.89 28.11 15.16
N LEU A 311 -27.25 26.97 15.00
CA LEU A 311 -25.90 26.95 14.43
C LEU A 311 -25.95 27.46 12.99
N ASP A 312 -25.06 28.39 12.67
CA ASP A 312 -24.85 28.80 11.27
C ASP A 312 -24.08 27.69 10.56
N ARG A 313 -24.81 26.76 9.95
CA ARG A 313 -24.25 25.57 9.30
C ARG A 313 -23.42 25.91 8.07
N ASP A 314 -23.74 26.99 7.38
CA ASP A 314 -23.00 27.43 6.21
C ASP A 314 -21.66 28.07 6.62
N ALA A 315 -21.68 28.89 7.70
CA ALA A 315 -20.46 29.42 8.28
C ALA A 315 -19.56 28.29 8.82
N LEU A 316 -20.11 27.32 9.56
CA LEU A 316 -19.36 26.17 10.05
C LEU A 316 -18.69 25.38 8.91
N ALA A 317 -19.44 25.10 7.85
CA ALA A 317 -18.88 24.42 6.68
C ALA A 317 -17.74 25.22 6.02
N SER A 318 -17.91 26.54 5.91
CA SER A 318 -16.87 27.44 5.38
C SER A 318 -15.61 27.46 6.25
N ASP A 319 -15.78 27.50 7.56
CA ASP A 319 -14.67 27.55 8.51
C ASP A 319 -13.89 26.24 8.54
N ILE A 320 -14.58 25.09 8.47
CA ILE A 320 -13.95 23.77 8.33
C ILE A 320 -13.16 23.70 7.02
N ALA A 321 -13.78 24.12 5.90
CA ALA A 321 -13.10 24.11 4.59
C ALA A 321 -11.84 24.99 4.62
N ALA A 322 -11.91 26.20 5.17
CA ALA A 322 -10.77 27.11 5.27
C ALA A 322 -9.64 26.53 6.15
N ALA A 323 -9.97 25.86 7.24
CA ALA A 323 -8.97 25.20 8.08
C ALA A 323 -8.23 24.09 7.32
N LEU A 324 -8.95 23.27 6.56
CA LEU A 324 -8.36 22.20 5.75
C LEU A 324 -7.55 22.74 4.57
N GLU A 325 -7.97 23.83 3.92
CA GLU A 325 -7.22 24.47 2.84
C GLU A 325 -5.85 25.02 3.28
N THR A 326 -5.73 25.41 4.53
CA THR A 326 -4.45 25.91 5.07
C THR A 326 -3.51 24.81 5.53
N GLU A 327 -3.99 23.57 5.65
CA GLU A 327 -3.25 22.41 6.17
C GLU A 327 -2.59 22.69 7.52
N THR A 328 -3.25 23.47 8.37
CA THR A 328 -2.73 23.86 9.70
C THR A 328 -3.75 23.50 10.77
N ASP A 329 -3.24 23.01 11.89
CA ASP A 329 -4.08 22.72 13.05
C ASP A 329 -4.88 23.95 13.47
N ALA A 330 -6.17 23.77 13.68
CA ALA A 330 -7.08 24.87 13.99
C ALA A 330 -8.15 24.47 15.01
N THR A 331 -8.54 25.42 15.82
CA THR A 331 -9.78 25.34 16.60
C THR A 331 -10.82 26.22 15.93
N VAL A 332 -11.88 25.61 15.43
CA VAL A 332 -13.01 26.30 14.84
C VAL A 332 -14.08 26.50 15.93
N THR A 333 -14.45 27.73 16.14
CA THR A 333 -15.56 28.09 17.04
C THR A 333 -16.77 28.45 16.20
N PRO A 334 -17.79 27.58 16.16
CA PRO A 334 -18.94 27.79 15.30
C PRO A 334 -19.68 29.09 15.59
N SER A 335 -20.18 29.72 14.55
CA SER A 335 -21.07 30.86 14.64
C SER A 335 -22.52 30.39 14.81
N TYR A 336 -23.34 31.21 15.42
CA TYR A 336 -24.72 30.92 15.64
C TYR A 336 -25.62 32.02 15.09
N ASP A 337 -26.72 31.65 14.42
CA ASP A 337 -27.76 32.61 14.01
C ASP A 337 -28.60 33.03 15.19
N THR A 338 -28.51 34.30 15.51
CA THR A 338 -29.22 34.91 16.61
C THR A 338 -30.41 35.78 16.15
N SER A 339 -30.69 35.78 14.86
CA SER A 339 -31.59 36.73 14.21
C SER A 339 -33.05 36.64 14.74
N TRP A 340 -33.45 35.48 15.22
CA TRP A 340 -34.80 35.28 15.80
C TRP A 340 -34.81 35.31 17.32
N TYR A 341 -33.66 35.52 17.96
CA TYR A 341 -33.53 35.64 19.40
C TYR A 341 -33.15 37.07 19.82
N TRP A 342 -33.94 37.67 20.64
CA TRP A 342 -33.87 39.11 20.88
C TRP A 342 -32.88 39.58 21.93
N LYS A 343 -32.02 38.69 22.51
CA LYS A 343 -30.92 39.11 23.38
C LYS A 343 -29.81 38.07 23.49
N GLN A 344 -28.71 38.36 22.83
CA GLN A 344 -27.45 37.66 22.88
C GLN A 344 -26.81 37.55 24.27
N GLU A 345 -27.15 38.44 25.18
CA GLU A 345 -26.59 38.55 26.53
C GLU A 345 -27.00 37.40 27.48
N TYR A 346 -27.97 36.60 27.12
CA TYR A 346 -28.48 35.52 27.98
C TYR A 346 -28.00 34.12 27.61
N TRP A 347 -27.18 34.03 26.68
CA TRP A 347 -26.72 32.78 26.09
C TRP A 347 -25.95 31.85 27.01
N PHE A 348 -25.02 32.40 27.77
CA PHE A 348 -24.21 31.66 28.71
C PHE A 348 -24.78 31.62 30.10
N TYR A 349 -25.84 32.33 30.29
CA TYR A 349 -26.51 32.21 31.57
C TYR A 349 -27.31 30.92 31.53
N ASN A 350 -26.83 29.96 32.31
CA ASN A 350 -27.65 28.93 32.89
C ASN A 350 -29.08 29.48 33.02
N PHE A 351 -30.09 28.64 32.78
CA PHE A 351 -31.37 28.91 33.34
C PHE A 351 -31.17 29.63 34.67
N THR A 352 -31.83 30.75 34.85
CA THR A 352 -31.82 31.38 36.16
C THR A 352 -32.00 30.25 37.14
N ASP A 353 -31.30 30.24 38.24
CA ASP A 353 -31.48 29.22 39.29
C ASP A 353 -32.95 29.05 39.74
N THR A 354 -33.87 29.65 39.00
CA THR A 354 -35.31 29.58 39.14
C THR A 354 -35.96 29.02 37.89
N PHE A 355 -36.37 27.77 37.93
CA PHE A 355 -36.96 27.05 36.80
C PHE A 355 -37.89 25.92 37.26
N VAL A 356 -38.73 25.46 36.35
CA VAL A 356 -39.53 24.24 36.51
C VAL A 356 -38.97 23.17 35.61
N GLU A 357 -38.69 22.00 36.18
CA GLU A 357 -38.33 20.80 35.43
C GLU A 357 -39.53 19.84 35.45
N ILE A 358 -39.86 19.27 34.27
CA ILE A 358 -40.93 18.29 34.14
C ILE A 358 -40.35 17.06 33.43
N SER A 359 -40.36 15.93 34.10
CA SER A 359 -40.05 14.65 33.50
C SER A 359 -41.31 14.05 32.89
N LEU A 360 -41.39 14.05 31.55
CA LEU A 360 -42.54 13.48 30.85
C LEU A 360 -42.56 11.94 31.00
N ASP A 361 -41.41 11.31 31.18
CA ASP A 361 -41.34 9.86 31.35
C ASP A 361 -41.72 9.42 32.77
N ASN A 362 -41.40 10.24 33.78
CA ASN A 362 -41.73 9.94 35.18
C ASN A 362 -43.00 10.61 35.64
N GLN A 363 -43.60 11.47 34.82
CA GLN A 363 -44.78 12.25 35.15
C GLN A 363 -44.62 12.97 36.49
N TYR A 364 -43.52 13.74 36.61
CA TYR A 364 -43.12 14.40 37.83
C TYR A 364 -42.52 15.78 37.55
N MET A 365 -42.77 16.74 38.43
CA MET A 365 -42.36 18.13 38.32
C MET A 365 -41.51 18.53 39.52
N TRP A 366 -40.47 19.31 39.28
CA TRP A 366 -39.64 19.98 40.28
C TRP A 366 -39.58 21.47 39.99
N TYR A 367 -39.85 22.28 40.99
CA TYR A 367 -39.73 23.74 40.89
C TYR A 367 -38.58 24.22 41.77
N TYR A 368 -37.66 24.89 41.16
CA TYR A 368 -36.47 25.47 41.80
C TYR A 368 -36.57 26.98 41.83
N VAL A 369 -36.19 27.58 42.97
CA VAL A 369 -36.01 29.01 43.15
C VAL A 369 -34.62 29.26 43.73
N ASP A 370 -33.81 30.11 43.05
CA ASP A 370 -32.42 30.39 43.43
C ASP A 370 -31.63 29.12 43.69
N GLY A 371 -31.78 28.12 42.81
CA GLY A 371 -31.09 26.82 42.86
C GLY A 371 -31.58 25.90 43.99
N LYS A 372 -32.62 26.28 44.73
CA LYS A 372 -33.20 25.46 45.81
C LYS A 372 -34.51 24.86 45.38
N LEU A 373 -34.63 23.55 45.55
CA LEU A 373 -35.90 22.86 45.32
C LEU A 373 -36.97 23.42 46.30
N LEU A 374 -38.02 23.98 45.74
CA LEU A 374 -39.13 24.53 46.51
C LEU A 374 -40.36 23.65 46.49
N VAL A 375 -40.71 23.07 45.34
CA VAL A 375 -41.84 22.20 45.14
C VAL A 375 -41.45 21.01 44.32
N GLU A 376 -41.94 19.85 44.68
CA GLU A 376 -41.93 18.66 43.83
C GLU A 376 -43.29 17.97 43.92
N THR A 377 -43.79 17.49 42.79
CA THR A 377 -45.13 16.89 42.76
C THR A 377 -45.27 15.99 41.51
N PRO A 378 -46.04 14.90 41.59
CA PRO A 378 -46.47 14.21 40.40
C PRO A 378 -47.41 15.12 39.57
N VAL A 379 -47.30 14.98 38.25
CA VAL A 379 -48.10 15.71 37.26
C VAL A 379 -48.76 14.74 36.28
N VAL A 380 -49.69 15.23 35.48
CA VAL A 380 -50.19 14.52 34.31
C VAL A 380 -49.98 15.44 33.12
N THR A 381 -49.28 14.97 32.11
CA THR A 381 -49.03 15.72 30.88
C THR A 381 -50.08 15.39 29.81
N GLY A 382 -50.02 16.03 28.67
CA GLY A 382 -50.97 15.85 27.59
C GLY A 382 -51.19 14.40 27.15
N ASN A 383 -52.36 14.10 26.64
CA ASN A 383 -52.80 12.75 26.27
C ASN A 383 -52.17 12.25 24.98
N ILE A 384 -51.26 11.30 25.08
CA ILE A 384 -50.59 10.71 23.92
C ILE A 384 -51.56 10.00 22.98
N ALA A 385 -52.55 9.28 23.53
CA ALA A 385 -53.54 8.56 22.71
C ALA A 385 -54.44 9.49 21.90
N ALA A 386 -54.67 10.71 22.38
CA ALA A 386 -55.42 11.74 21.67
C ALA A 386 -54.55 12.54 20.65
N GLY A 387 -53.25 12.42 20.73
CA GLY A 387 -52.30 13.22 19.93
C GLY A 387 -52.05 14.61 20.53
N ASP A 388 -52.39 14.80 21.80
CA ASP A 388 -52.20 16.05 22.54
C ASP A 388 -51.01 15.98 23.49
N ASP A 389 -49.94 15.26 23.06
CA ASP A 389 -48.74 15.06 23.86
C ASP A 389 -48.02 16.38 24.15
N THR A 390 -47.54 16.52 25.36
CA THR A 390 -46.73 17.67 25.76
C THR A 390 -45.36 17.60 25.05
N ARG A 391 -45.03 18.64 24.29
CA ARG A 391 -43.79 18.72 23.54
C ARG A 391 -42.58 18.81 24.48
N ARG A 392 -41.54 18.08 24.13
CA ARG A 392 -40.24 18.19 24.81
C ARG A 392 -39.56 19.46 24.37
N GLY A 393 -38.97 20.18 25.30
CA GLY A 393 -38.23 21.40 24.97
C GLY A 393 -37.94 22.23 26.20
N CYS A 394 -37.38 23.39 25.97
CA CYS A 394 -37.17 24.39 26.97
C CYS A 394 -37.94 25.64 26.57
N PHE A 395 -38.83 26.04 27.45
CA PHE A 395 -39.82 27.06 27.16
C PHE A 395 -39.81 28.12 28.26
N ARG A 396 -40.27 29.31 27.92
CA ARG A 396 -40.49 30.37 28.88
C ARG A 396 -41.99 30.44 29.21
N ILE A 397 -42.32 30.56 30.47
CA ILE A 397 -43.69 30.88 30.86
C ILE A 397 -44.00 32.27 30.31
N ALA A 398 -44.95 32.33 29.38
CA ALA A 398 -45.28 33.54 28.63
C ALA A 398 -46.08 34.53 29.50
N SER A 399 -46.98 34.03 30.36
CA SER A 399 -47.82 34.82 31.26
C SER A 399 -48.30 33.96 32.43
N MET A 400 -48.90 34.59 33.38
CA MET A 400 -49.60 33.92 34.47
C MET A 400 -50.97 34.57 34.63
N THR A 401 -52.03 33.77 34.53
CA THR A 401 -53.43 34.20 34.69
C THR A 401 -54.06 33.40 35.83
N THR A 402 -54.91 34.02 36.60
CA THR A 402 -55.61 33.39 37.67
C THR A 402 -57.13 33.47 37.45
N ASP A 403 -57.87 32.56 38.01
CA ASP A 403 -59.33 32.52 37.95
C ASP A 403 -59.85 32.61 36.51
N THR A 404 -59.47 31.59 35.70
CA THR A 404 -59.78 31.59 34.27
C THR A 404 -60.33 30.24 33.82
N TYR A 405 -60.84 30.19 32.60
CA TYR A 405 -61.32 28.99 31.97
C TYR A 405 -60.42 28.54 30.82
N LEU A 406 -60.08 27.27 30.84
CA LEU A 406 -59.46 26.60 29.68
C LEU A 406 -60.64 26.08 28.82
N VAL A 407 -60.66 26.47 27.54
CA VAL A 407 -61.76 26.18 26.64
C VAL A 407 -61.30 25.39 25.47
N GLY A 408 -61.77 24.17 25.27
CA GLY A 408 -61.53 23.30 24.11
C GLY A 408 -62.85 23.04 23.33
N PRO A 409 -62.77 22.23 22.27
CA PRO A 409 -63.91 21.94 21.41
C PRO A 409 -65.13 21.30 22.16
N THR A 410 -64.86 20.55 23.23
CA THR A 410 -65.85 19.74 23.96
C THR A 410 -65.81 19.95 25.46
N TRP A 411 -64.95 20.84 25.97
CA TRP A 411 -64.73 21.06 27.40
C TRP A 411 -64.58 22.55 27.72
N ASN A 412 -64.87 22.93 28.95
CA ASN A 412 -64.72 24.28 29.45
C ASN A 412 -64.46 24.18 30.95
N ASP A 413 -63.19 24.14 31.33
CA ASP A 413 -62.77 23.81 32.68
C ASP A 413 -62.17 25.02 33.39
N HIS A 414 -62.64 25.29 34.59
CA HIS A 414 -62.14 26.35 35.44
C HIS A 414 -60.81 25.95 36.09
N VAL A 415 -59.87 26.87 36.06
CA VAL A 415 -58.55 26.73 36.71
C VAL A 415 -58.24 27.96 37.55
N GLU A 416 -57.62 27.75 38.70
CA GLU A 416 -57.17 28.83 39.58
C GLU A 416 -55.91 29.50 39.02
N TYR A 417 -55.07 28.71 38.31
CA TYR A 417 -53.79 29.18 37.72
C TYR A 417 -53.62 28.63 36.31
N TRP A 418 -53.24 29.51 35.38
CA TRP A 418 -52.86 29.17 34.02
C TRP A 418 -51.56 29.85 33.66
N MET A 419 -50.53 29.07 33.31
CA MET A 419 -49.19 29.51 32.93
C MET A 419 -48.78 28.89 31.60
N PRO A 420 -49.19 29.48 30.47
CA PRO A 420 -48.82 29.00 29.15
C PRO A 420 -47.32 29.13 28.91
N PHE A 421 -46.72 28.11 28.28
CA PHE A 421 -45.34 28.12 27.94
C PHE A 421 -45.06 27.71 26.48
N ASP A 422 -46.03 27.07 25.81
CA ASP A 422 -45.90 26.66 24.41
C ASP A 422 -47.26 26.67 23.73
N ASP A 423 -47.57 27.75 23.01
CA ASP A 423 -48.86 28.00 22.38
C ASP A 423 -50.04 27.77 23.34
N GLN A 424 -50.74 26.66 23.21
CA GLN A 424 -51.90 26.31 24.08
C GLN A 424 -51.51 25.30 25.18
N ILE A 425 -50.21 25.04 25.35
CA ILE A 425 -49.72 24.16 26.41
C ILE A 425 -49.24 25.02 27.58
N GLY A 426 -49.64 24.65 28.79
CA GLY A 426 -49.25 25.41 29.97
C GLY A 426 -49.37 24.59 31.25
N LEU A 427 -48.84 25.16 32.33
CA LEU A 427 -49.03 24.61 33.67
C LEU A 427 -50.33 25.13 34.23
N HIS A 428 -51.13 24.25 34.79
CA HIS A 428 -52.40 24.59 35.44
C HIS A 428 -52.73 23.59 36.53
N ASP A 429 -53.61 24.01 37.46
CA ASP A 429 -54.27 23.13 38.41
C ASP A 429 -55.41 22.38 37.72
N SER A 430 -55.86 21.28 38.33
CA SER A 430 -57.00 20.52 37.81
C SER A 430 -57.92 20.08 38.94
N SER A 431 -59.13 20.71 39.01
CA SER A 431 -60.11 20.36 39.96
C SER A 431 -60.93 19.10 39.67
N TRP A 432 -60.81 18.62 38.43
CA TRP A 432 -61.45 17.40 37.92
C TRP A 432 -60.64 16.10 38.14
N ARG A 433 -59.47 16.21 38.70
CA ARG A 433 -58.54 15.08 38.85
C ARG A 433 -58.07 14.98 40.31
N THR A 434 -58.02 13.77 40.83
CA THR A 434 -57.52 13.48 42.19
C THR A 434 -56.24 12.64 42.20
N GLU A 435 -55.87 12.05 41.07
CA GLU A 435 -54.68 11.22 40.91
C GLU A 435 -53.76 11.80 39.86
N TYR A 436 -52.42 11.76 40.11
CA TYR A 436 -51.41 12.32 39.27
C TYR A 436 -50.26 11.35 39.15
N GLY A 437 -49.47 11.47 38.08
CA GLY A 437 -48.30 10.64 37.81
C GLY A 437 -48.64 9.31 37.14
N GLY A 438 -47.64 8.44 37.05
CA GLY A 438 -47.77 7.11 36.44
C GLY A 438 -48.11 7.16 34.95
N ASP A 439 -48.91 6.20 34.50
CA ASP A 439 -49.22 6.01 33.07
C ASP A 439 -50.51 6.73 32.62
N ILE A 440 -51.07 7.61 33.44
CA ILE A 440 -52.33 8.31 33.15
C ILE A 440 -52.28 9.05 31.82
N TYR A 441 -51.19 9.75 31.55
CA TYR A 441 -50.99 10.55 30.34
C TYR A 441 -51.00 9.73 29.03
N LEU A 442 -50.89 8.40 29.11
CA LEU A 442 -50.91 7.54 27.92
C LEU A 442 -52.34 7.45 27.33
N THR A 443 -53.36 7.57 28.15
CA THR A 443 -54.75 7.37 27.75
C THR A 443 -55.72 8.46 28.23
N ASP A 444 -55.34 9.21 29.24
CA ASP A 444 -56.18 10.24 29.88
C ASP A 444 -55.25 11.37 30.36
N GLY A 445 -54.85 12.25 29.46
CA GLY A 445 -54.03 13.40 29.79
C GLY A 445 -54.82 14.56 30.39
N SER A 446 -54.12 15.62 30.83
CA SER A 446 -54.71 16.85 31.30
C SER A 446 -55.08 17.79 30.16
#